data_2ffb9f6de71dcda048c1b99380b0983e
#
_entry.id   2ffb9f6de71dcda048c1b99380b0983e
#
_cell.length_a   1.000
_cell.length_b   1.000
_cell.length_c   1.000
_cell.angle_alpha   90.00
_cell.angle_beta   90.00
_cell.angle_gamma   90.00
#
_symmetry.space_group_name_H-M   'P 1'
#
loop_
_entity.id
_entity.type
_entity.pdbx_description
1 polymer ?
#
loop_
_entity_poly.entity_id
_entity_poly.type
_entity_poly.pdbx_seq_one_letter_code
_entity_poly.pdbx_strand_id
1 'polypeptide(L)'
;MTQSRFNISLLLCALLFSPLSYSDANIFASAKDLLSIDKPSIEVEYNNSSLVSTCPVGSIGCFTSAEGGKIILSEDIPSRHHDVVLLGLYSDYLQYAHSRVIDELRTCEVKVAYLNQISNTRLANLYKGQCDSLFKGKLLVLR
;
A
#
# COMPACT_ATOMS: atom_id res chain seq x y z
N MET A 1 47.53 -26.57 -27.60
CA MET A 1 46.92 -26.36 -26.27
C MET A 1 46.41 -24.90 -26.24
N THR A 2 45.13 -24.70 -26.48
CA THR A 2 44.47 -23.40 -26.44
C THR A 2 43.68 -23.30 -25.14
N GLN A 3 44.18 -22.50 -24.22
CA GLN A 3 43.42 -22.17 -23.00
C GLN A 3 42.32 -21.17 -23.36
N SER A 4 41.07 -21.63 -23.29
CA SER A 4 39.91 -20.79 -23.34
C SER A 4 39.77 -20.03 -22.01
N ARG A 5 40.10 -18.74 -22.03
CA ARG A 5 39.74 -17.84 -20.94
C ARG A 5 38.28 -17.49 -21.07
N PHE A 6 37.43 -18.13 -20.29
CA PHE A 6 36.06 -17.71 -20.09
C PHE A 6 36.06 -16.39 -19.29
N ASN A 7 35.66 -15.33 -19.95
CA ASN A 7 35.39 -14.04 -19.31
C ASN A 7 34.16 -14.17 -18.43
N ILE A 8 34.36 -14.27 -17.12
CA ILE A 8 33.34 -14.11 -16.08
C ILE A 8 33.20 -12.61 -15.80
N SER A 9 32.59 -11.88 -16.71
CA SER A 9 32.40 -10.43 -16.50
C SER A 9 31.01 -9.93 -16.88
N LEU A 10 30.02 -10.80 -16.94
CA LEU A 10 28.67 -10.43 -17.40
C LEU A 10 27.55 -10.80 -16.40
N LEU A 11 27.86 -10.99 -15.12
CA LEU A 11 26.86 -11.42 -14.13
C LEU A 11 26.66 -10.45 -12.95
N LEU A 12 27.09 -9.18 -13.06
CA LEU A 12 27.00 -8.25 -11.93
C LEU A 12 26.06 -7.07 -12.12
N CYS A 13 25.25 -7.01 -13.17
CA CYS A 13 24.30 -5.91 -13.41
C CYS A 13 22.83 -6.22 -13.09
N ALA A 14 22.52 -7.40 -12.54
CA ALA A 14 21.14 -7.82 -12.29
C ALA A 14 20.63 -7.58 -10.85
N LEU A 15 21.42 -6.92 -9.98
CA LEU A 15 21.11 -6.80 -8.54
C LEU A 15 20.73 -5.39 -8.07
N LEU A 16 20.47 -4.43 -8.97
CA LEU A 16 20.10 -3.06 -8.59
C LEU A 16 18.61 -2.70 -8.82
N PHE A 17 17.81 -3.63 -9.29
CA PHE A 17 16.36 -3.50 -9.20
C PHE A 17 15.94 -4.23 -7.93
N SER A 18 15.66 -3.48 -6.84
CA SER A 18 14.93 -4.05 -5.71
C SER A 18 13.62 -4.58 -6.27
N PRO A 19 13.40 -5.91 -6.36
CA PRO A 19 12.08 -6.40 -6.70
C PRO A 19 11.16 -5.89 -5.59
N LEU A 20 10.07 -5.22 -5.98
CA LEU A 20 8.89 -5.14 -5.11
C LEU A 20 8.75 -6.51 -4.47
N SER A 21 8.77 -6.59 -3.15
CA SER A 21 8.67 -7.89 -2.50
C SER A 21 7.44 -8.58 -3.09
N TYR A 22 7.52 -9.88 -3.31
CA TYR A 22 6.41 -10.67 -3.88
C TYR A 22 5.09 -10.41 -3.14
N SER A 23 5.16 -10.13 -1.83
CA SER A 23 4.03 -9.75 -0.99
C SER A 23 3.41 -8.40 -1.39
N ASP A 24 4.22 -7.38 -1.69
CA ASP A 24 3.71 -6.03 -2.03
C ASP A 24 2.98 -6.04 -3.37
N ALA A 25 3.49 -6.80 -4.36
CA ALA A 25 2.84 -6.98 -5.65
C ALA A 25 1.46 -7.66 -5.50
N ASN A 26 1.34 -8.66 -4.63
CA ASN A 26 0.08 -9.35 -4.35
C ASN A 26 -0.92 -8.45 -3.64
N ILE A 27 -0.48 -7.62 -2.70
CA ILE A 27 -1.32 -6.67 -2.00
C ILE A 27 -1.85 -5.61 -2.97
N PHE A 28 -1.00 -5.11 -3.87
CA PHE A 28 -1.41 -4.19 -4.91
C PHE A 28 -2.45 -4.81 -5.86
N ALA A 29 -2.24 -6.05 -6.29
CA ALA A 29 -3.21 -6.79 -7.10
C ALA A 29 -4.55 -6.94 -6.39
N SER A 30 -4.55 -7.28 -5.10
CA SER A 30 -5.77 -7.36 -4.29
C SER A 30 -6.51 -6.02 -4.20
N ALA A 31 -5.80 -4.91 -4.05
CA ALA A 31 -6.42 -3.58 -4.03
C ALA A 31 -7.08 -3.25 -5.37
N LYS A 32 -6.43 -3.56 -6.50
CA LYS A 32 -6.99 -3.37 -7.83
C LYS A 32 -8.27 -4.19 -8.03
N ASP A 33 -8.25 -5.43 -7.63
CA ASP A 33 -9.41 -6.33 -7.78
C ASP A 33 -10.59 -5.87 -6.92
N LEU A 34 -10.34 -5.53 -5.66
CA LEU A 34 -11.39 -5.09 -4.73
C LEU A 34 -12.02 -3.75 -5.12
N LEU A 35 -11.25 -2.86 -5.72
CA LEU A 35 -11.74 -1.56 -6.23
C LEU A 35 -12.25 -1.61 -7.66
N SER A 36 -11.93 -2.64 -8.42
CA SER A 36 -12.13 -2.71 -9.88
C SER A 36 -11.47 -1.54 -10.62
N ILE A 37 -10.27 -1.15 -10.17
CA ILE A 37 -9.48 -0.07 -10.75
C ILE A 37 -8.14 -0.65 -11.21
N ASP A 38 -7.81 -0.46 -12.48
CA ASP A 38 -6.53 -0.88 -13.05
C ASP A 38 -5.66 0.34 -13.36
N LYS A 39 -4.57 0.49 -12.62
CA LYS A 39 -3.56 1.53 -12.77
C LYS A 39 -2.16 0.91 -12.60
N PRO A 40 -1.12 1.55 -13.16
CA PRO A 40 0.27 1.12 -12.93
C PRO A 40 0.62 1.11 -11.44
N SER A 41 1.60 0.28 -11.08
CA SER A 41 2.14 0.27 -9.71
C SER A 41 2.76 1.61 -9.34
N ILE A 42 2.82 1.88 -8.05
CA ILE A 42 3.40 3.09 -7.47
C ILE A 42 4.59 2.72 -6.58
N GLU A 43 5.55 3.64 -6.47
CA GLU A 43 6.69 3.48 -5.57
C GLU A 43 6.23 3.43 -4.10
N VAL A 44 6.82 2.50 -3.35
CA VAL A 44 6.64 2.36 -1.90
C VAL A 44 7.97 2.57 -1.22
N GLU A 45 8.05 3.57 -0.36
CA GLU A 45 9.23 3.95 0.40
C GLU A 45 9.02 3.65 1.89
N TYR A 46 9.92 2.87 2.48
CA TYR A 46 9.98 2.62 3.92
C TYR A 46 11.02 3.55 4.53
N ASN A 47 10.58 4.68 5.09
CA ASN A 47 11.50 5.69 5.60
C ASN A 47 10.84 6.58 6.66
N ASN A 48 11.27 6.44 7.90
CA ASN A 48 10.72 7.21 9.03
C ASN A 48 10.98 8.72 8.88
N SER A 49 12.11 9.13 8.32
CA SER A 49 12.41 10.56 8.11
C SER A 49 11.50 11.18 7.06
N SER A 50 11.27 10.49 5.94
CA SER A 50 10.32 10.91 4.90
C SER A 50 8.88 10.91 5.45
N LEU A 51 8.53 9.95 6.28
CA LEU A 51 7.23 9.87 6.92
C LEU A 51 6.93 11.13 7.77
N VAL A 52 7.86 11.50 8.63
CA VAL A 52 7.72 12.66 9.53
C VAL A 52 7.65 13.97 8.73
N SER A 53 8.43 14.11 7.67
CA SER A 53 8.48 15.34 6.86
C SER A 53 7.31 15.51 5.88
N THR A 54 6.67 14.42 5.46
CA THR A 54 5.70 14.43 4.35
C THR A 54 4.29 14.05 4.78
N CYS A 55 4.15 13.07 5.69
CA CYS A 55 2.86 12.57 6.12
C CYS A 55 2.29 13.36 7.31
N PRO A 56 0.96 13.31 7.55
CA PRO A 56 0.37 13.89 8.75
C PRO A 56 0.99 13.35 10.03
N VAL A 57 1.07 14.22 11.05
CA VAL A 57 1.63 13.85 12.36
C VAL A 57 0.89 12.63 12.94
N GLY A 58 1.65 11.64 13.41
CA GLY A 58 1.11 10.41 13.99
C GLY A 58 0.72 9.34 12.97
N SER A 59 0.91 9.58 11.66
CA SER A 59 0.67 8.58 10.63
C SER A 59 1.73 7.48 10.67
N ILE A 60 1.29 6.24 10.40
CA ILE A 60 2.19 5.10 10.13
C ILE A 60 2.50 4.92 8.66
N GLY A 61 1.83 5.67 7.81
CA GLY A 61 2.03 5.74 6.37
C GLY A 61 1.08 6.72 5.72
N CYS A 62 1.43 7.19 4.53
CA CYS A 62 0.54 7.99 3.70
C CYS A 62 0.82 7.80 2.21
N PHE A 63 -0.20 8.07 1.40
CA PHE A 63 -0.04 8.34 -0.02
C PHE A 63 0.14 9.84 -0.23
N THR A 64 1.12 10.23 -1.04
CA THR A 64 1.30 11.60 -1.49
C THR A 64 1.29 11.69 -3.01
N SER A 65 0.59 12.67 -3.55
CA SER A 65 0.54 12.94 -5.00
C SER A 65 1.70 13.82 -5.50
N ALA A 66 2.53 14.33 -4.59
CA ALA A 66 3.70 15.14 -4.95
C ALA A 66 4.70 14.33 -5.77
N GLU A 67 5.45 14.99 -6.66
CA GLU A 67 6.55 14.40 -7.44
C GLU A 67 6.18 13.10 -8.18
N GLY A 68 4.97 13.04 -8.76
CA GLY A 68 4.49 11.86 -9.49
C GLY A 68 3.80 10.81 -8.63
N GLY A 69 3.76 11.01 -7.34
CA GLY A 69 3.08 10.14 -6.38
C GLY A 69 3.94 9.02 -5.82
N LYS A 70 3.86 8.82 -4.53
CA LYS A 70 4.44 7.67 -3.84
C LYS A 70 3.70 7.34 -2.56
N ILE A 71 3.91 6.13 -2.07
CA ILE A 71 3.48 5.68 -0.76
C ILE A 71 4.69 5.71 0.17
N ILE A 72 4.53 6.31 1.35
CA ILE A 72 5.54 6.34 2.39
C ILE A 72 5.02 5.55 3.58
N LEU A 73 5.83 4.64 4.09
CA LEU A 73 5.51 3.78 5.23
C LEU A 73 6.55 3.89 6.32
N SER A 74 6.11 3.76 7.57
CA SER A 74 7.01 3.56 8.70
C SER A 74 7.80 2.27 8.55
N GLU A 75 9.07 2.30 8.95
CA GLU A 75 9.93 1.12 9.06
C GLU A 75 9.50 0.19 10.21
N ASP A 76 8.72 0.70 11.16
CA ASP A 76 8.37 0.05 12.43
C ASP A 76 6.92 -0.47 12.47
N ILE A 77 6.26 -0.66 11.33
CA ILE A 77 4.90 -1.19 11.32
C ILE A 77 4.90 -2.64 11.83
N PRO A 78 4.07 -2.98 12.85
CA PRO A 78 3.93 -4.35 13.29
C PRO A 78 3.54 -5.27 12.12
N SER A 79 4.23 -6.39 11.97
CA SER A 79 4.06 -7.30 10.83
C SER A 79 2.60 -7.74 10.61
N ARG A 80 1.83 -7.91 11.67
CA ARG A 80 0.40 -8.26 11.61
C ARG A 80 -0.48 -7.19 10.95
N HIS A 81 -0.05 -5.93 10.93
CA HIS A 81 -0.78 -4.81 10.34
C HIS A 81 -0.21 -4.35 9.00
N HIS A 82 1.00 -4.78 8.65
CA HIS A 82 1.72 -4.32 7.47
C HIS A 82 0.87 -4.43 6.20
N ASP A 83 0.35 -5.60 5.90
CA ASP A 83 -0.37 -5.86 4.66
C ASP A 83 -1.65 -5.06 4.54
N VAL A 84 -2.42 -4.94 5.62
CA VAL A 84 -3.67 -4.18 5.60
C VAL A 84 -3.43 -2.67 5.55
N VAL A 85 -2.36 -2.17 6.16
CA VAL A 85 -1.97 -0.76 6.04
C VAL A 85 -1.55 -0.44 4.61
N LEU A 86 -0.68 -1.25 4.03
CA LEU A 86 -0.22 -1.09 2.65
C LEU A 86 -1.39 -1.20 1.66
N LEU A 87 -2.31 -2.14 1.86
CA LEU A 87 -3.53 -2.27 1.05
C LEU A 87 -4.36 -0.99 1.08
N GLY A 88 -4.53 -0.39 2.26
CA GLY A 88 -5.25 0.87 2.39
C GLY A 88 -4.59 2.01 1.61
N LEU A 89 -3.28 2.13 1.67
CA LEU A 89 -2.53 3.15 0.94
C LEU A 89 -2.56 2.93 -0.58
N TYR A 90 -2.50 1.69 -1.04
CA TYR A 90 -2.75 1.36 -2.45
C TYR A 90 -4.17 1.72 -2.88
N SER A 91 -5.16 1.51 -2.00
CA SER A 91 -6.55 1.89 -2.26
C SER A 91 -6.70 3.41 -2.41
N ASP A 92 -6.05 4.19 -1.56
CA ASP A 92 -6.02 5.64 -1.65
C ASP A 92 -5.38 6.11 -2.96
N TYR A 93 -4.23 5.54 -3.33
CA TYR A 93 -3.58 5.81 -4.60
C TYR A 93 -4.49 5.50 -5.79
N LEU A 94 -5.08 4.31 -5.83
CA LEU A 94 -5.93 3.86 -6.95
C LEU A 94 -7.15 4.76 -7.12
N GLN A 95 -7.82 5.12 -6.02
CA GLN A 95 -8.96 6.05 -6.05
C GLN A 95 -8.52 7.42 -6.57
N TYR A 96 -7.41 7.97 -6.06
CA TYR A 96 -6.89 9.24 -6.51
C TYR A 96 -6.46 9.21 -7.98
N ALA A 97 -5.79 8.17 -8.43
CA ALA A 97 -5.38 8.01 -9.82
C ALA A 97 -6.58 7.89 -10.78
N HIS A 98 -7.68 7.32 -10.29
CA HIS A 98 -8.91 7.13 -11.07
C HIS A 98 -9.78 8.39 -11.13
N SER A 99 -10.04 9.04 -9.98
CA SER A 99 -11.05 10.11 -9.88
C SER A 99 -10.57 11.40 -9.21
N ARG A 100 -9.32 11.46 -8.74
CA ARG A 100 -8.77 12.57 -7.94
C ARG A 100 -9.44 12.75 -6.57
N VAL A 101 -10.24 11.79 -6.15
CA VAL A 101 -10.96 11.79 -4.87
C VAL A 101 -10.63 10.52 -4.11
N ILE A 102 -10.31 10.65 -2.83
CA ILE A 102 -10.12 9.53 -1.91
C ILE A 102 -11.34 9.46 -1.00
N ASP A 103 -12.04 8.34 -1.05
CA ASP A 103 -13.12 8.01 -0.12
C ASP A 103 -12.59 7.10 0.99
N GLU A 104 -12.40 7.67 2.17
CA GLU A 104 -11.86 6.94 3.33
C GLU A 104 -12.73 5.77 3.76
N LEU A 105 -14.05 5.88 3.63
CA LEU A 105 -14.97 4.78 3.94
C LEU A 105 -14.75 3.62 2.98
N ARG A 106 -14.60 3.91 1.69
CA ARG A 106 -14.32 2.87 0.68
C ARG A 106 -12.97 2.19 0.94
N THR A 107 -11.93 2.95 1.28
CA THR A 107 -10.63 2.39 1.68
C THR A 107 -10.78 1.47 2.89
N CYS A 108 -11.55 1.88 3.88
CA CYS A 108 -11.82 1.08 5.05
C CYS A 108 -12.56 -0.24 4.71
N GLU A 109 -13.59 -0.17 3.88
CA GLU A 109 -14.35 -1.34 3.42
C GLU A 109 -13.47 -2.33 2.63
N VAL A 110 -12.55 -1.83 1.81
CA VAL A 110 -11.56 -2.64 1.09
C VAL A 110 -10.66 -3.41 2.06
N LYS A 111 -10.20 -2.77 3.13
CA LYS A 111 -9.42 -3.43 4.18
C LYS A 111 -10.18 -4.58 4.84
N VAL A 112 -11.45 -4.36 5.18
CA VAL A 112 -12.30 -5.40 5.78
C VAL A 112 -12.53 -6.55 4.79
N ALA A 113 -12.83 -6.25 3.54
CA ALA A 113 -13.02 -7.27 2.51
C ALA A 113 -11.76 -8.12 2.31
N TYR A 114 -10.60 -7.51 2.23
CA TYR A 114 -9.32 -8.21 2.13
C TYR A 114 -9.07 -9.14 3.32
N LEU A 115 -9.27 -8.64 4.53
CA LEU A 115 -9.06 -9.42 5.75
C LEU A 115 -10.02 -10.62 5.83
N ASN A 116 -11.25 -10.47 5.36
CA ASN A 116 -12.19 -11.58 5.25
C ASN A 116 -11.74 -12.61 4.18
N GLN A 117 -11.22 -12.15 3.06
CA GLN A 117 -10.69 -13.06 2.02
C GLN A 117 -9.54 -13.94 2.52
N ILE A 118 -8.65 -13.40 3.37
CA ILE A 118 -7.55 -14.14 3.97
C ILE A 118 -7.93 -14.81 5.30
N SER A 119 -9.22 -14.85 5.63
CA SER A 119 -9.77 -15.45 6.86
C SER A 119 -9.20 -14.87 8.16
N ASN A 120 -8.77 -13.61 8.17
CA ASN A 120 -8.34 -12.90 9.36
C ASN A 120 -9.51 -12.18 10.03
N THR A 121 -10.42 -12.94 10.60
CA THR A 121 -11.67 -12.44 11.19
C THR A 121 -11.45 -11.47 12.34
N ARG A 122 -10.40 -11.69 13.14
CA ARG A 122 -10.08 -10.80 14.28
C ARG A 122 -9.73 -9.39 13.84
N LEU A 123 -8.83 -9.25 12.87
CA LEU A 123 -8.49 -7.94 12.32
C LEU A 123 -9.65 -7.35 11.50
N ALA A 124 -10.40 -8.17 10.75
CA ALA A 124 -11.57 -7.71 10.02
C ALA A 124 -12.59 -7.04 10.94
N ASN A 125 -12.88 -7.62 12.10
CA ASN A 125 -13.79 -7.04 13.10
C ASN A 125 -13.25 -5.72 13.68
N LEU A 126 -11.94 -5.63 13.94
CA LEU A 126 -11.30 -4.40 14.40
C LEU A 126 -11.47 -3.26 13.38
N TYR A 127 -11.14 -3.52 12.12
CA TYR A 127 -11.26 -2.52 11.06
C TYR A 127 -12.73 -2.21 10.70
N LYS A 128 -13.63 -3.17 10.82
CA LYS A 128 -15.06 -2.92 10.67
C LYS A 128 -15.58 -1.90 11.68
N GLY A 129 -15.13 -1.96 12.94
CA GLY A 129 -15.46 -0.95 13.94
C GLY A 129 -14.99 0.45 13.54
N GLN A 130 -13.81 0.57 12.92
CA GLN A 130 -13.33 1.84 12.38
C GLN A 130 -14.20 2.34 11.22
N CYS A 131 -14.61 1.46 10.30
CA CYS A 131 -15.50 1.80 9.19
C CYS A 131 -16.86 2.29 9.69
N ASP A 132 -17.42 1.64 10.69
CA ASP A 132 -18.69 2.04 11.29
C ASP A 132 -18.60 3.45 11.91
N SER A 133 -17.49 3.78 12.52
CA SER A 133 -17.23 5.13 13.08
C SER A 133 -17.14 6.19 11.98
N LEU A 134 -16.46 5.90 10.87
CA LEU A 134 -16.40 6.78 9.71
C LEU A 134 -17.78 6.99 9.08
N PHE A 135 -18.56 5.95 8.94
CA PHE A 135 -19.91 6.02 8.40
C PHE A 135 -20.81 6.91 9.27
N LYS A 136 -20.80 6.73 10.59
CA LYS A 136 -21.54 7.59 11.53
C LYS A 136 -21.12 9.05 11.45
N GLY A 137 -19.82 9.33 11.32
CA GLY A 137 -19.29 10.68 11.13
C GLY A 137 -19.82 11.33 9.85
N LYS A 138 -19.87 10.61 8.73
CA LYS A 138 -20.44 11.11 7.46
C LYS A 138 -21.93 11.45 7.60
N LEU A 139 -22.72 10.63 8.30
CA LEU A 139 -24.14 10.90 8.52
C LEU A 139 -24.40 12.16 9.35
N LEU A 140 -23.51 12.48 10.30
CA LEU A 140 -23.63 13.70 11.12
C LEU A 140 -23.32 14.97 10.32
N VAL A 141 -22.47 14.89 9.31
CA VAL A 141 -22.14 16.03 8.43
C VAL A 141 -23.24 16.34 7.42
N LEU A 142 -24.05 15.33 7.07
CA LEU A 142 -25.17 15.46 6.11
C LEU A 142 -26.47 15.97 6.74
N ARG A 143 -26.50 16.23 8.04
CA ARG A 143 -27.62 16.85 8.78
C ARG A 143 -27.35 18.33 8.99
#